data_0a90f39c3dd3a259b89ed6d4f5023303
#
_entry.id   0a90f39c3dd3a259b89ed6d4f5023303
#
_cell.length_a   1.000
_cell.length_b   1.000
_cell.length_c   1.000
_cell.angle_alpha   90.00
_cell.angle_beta   90.00
_cell.angle_gamma   90.00
#
_symmetry.space_group_name_H-M   'P 1'
#
loop_
_entity.id
_entity.type
_entity.pdbx_description
1 polymer ?
#
loop_
_entity_poly.entity_id
_entity_poly.type
_entity_poly.pdbx_seq_one_letter_code
_entity_poly.pdbx_strand_id
1 'polypeptide(L)'
;GAGADAMSGGTGNDTYVVDNTGDTVTEAASAGTDTVQSSVTFTLGSNIENLTLTGTAAINGTGNTLNNTLIGNSGANTLNGGTGADAMSGGAGDDIYVRDNAGDTAVENANEGMDIVQSSLTYTLGANVENLTLTGTTAINGTGNALDNVLTGNSAANVLTGGAGNDTYVVGTGDTVTEL
;
A
#
# COMPACT_ATOMS: atom_id res chain seq x y z
N GLY A 1 19.87 17.50 4.60
CA GLY A 1 20.95 17.55 5.60
C GLY A 1 20.48 16.99 6.92
N ALA A 2 21.35 16.85 7.92
CA ALA A 2 20.92 16.41 9.26
C ALA A 2 20.14 17.54 9.96
N GLY A 3 18.93 17.26 10.40
CA GLY A 3 18.07 18.25 11.07
C GLY A 3 16.72 18.38 10.35
N ALA A 4 15.89 19.29 10.83
CA ALA A 4 14.60 19.57 10.20
C ALA A 4 14.81 20.58 9.06
N ASP A 5 14.69 20.14 7.83
CA ASP A 5 14.94 20.93 6.62
C ASP A 5 13.63 21.23 5.88
N ALA A 6 13.57 22.41 5.22
CA ALA A 6 12.48 22.77 4.32
C ALA A 6 13.00 22.76 2.88
N MET A 7 12.40 21.94 2.02
CA MET A 7 12.84 21.70 0.64
C MET A 7 11.76 22.12 -0.35
N SER A 8 12.19 22.71 -1.48
CA SER A 8 11.34 23.03 -2.62
C SER A 8 12.20 23.01 -3.89
N GLY A 9 11.79 22.24 -4.92
CA GLY A 9 12.55 22.04 -6.16
C GLY A 9 12.22 23.08 -7.25
N GLY A 10 10.99 23.54 -7.25
CA GLY A 10 10.53 24.50 -8.27
C GLY A 10 9.92 23.79 -9.47
N THR A 11 10.33 24.13 -10.69
CA THR A 11 9.79 23.49 -11.89
C THR A 11 10.75 22.44 -12.42
N GLY A 12 10.24 21.30 -12.82
CA GLY A 12 10.99 20.16 -13.33
C GLY A 12 10.71 18.92 -12.48
N ASN A 13 11.35 17.82 -12.82
CA ASN A 13 11.22 16.59 -12.03
C ASN A 13 12.32 16.58 -10.96
N ASP A 14 11.94 16.83 -9.73
CA ASP A 14 12.86 17.01 -8.63
C ASP A 14 12.93 15.76 -7.72
N THR A 15 14.04 15.59 -7.03
CA THR A 15 14.22 14.50 -6.04
C THR A 15 14.63 15.08 -4.70
N TYR A 16 13.85 14.74 -3.67
CA TYR A 16 14.05 15.16 -2.28
C TYR A 16 14.54 13.99 -1.44
N VAL A 17 15.56 14.22 -0.65
CA VAL A 17 16.04 13.23 0.34
C VAL A 17 15.60 13.66 1.73
N VAL A 18 14.76 12.82 2.35
CA VAL A 18 14.20 13.02 3.68
C VAL A 18 14.87 12.03 4.63
N ASP A 19 15.60 12.54 5.61
CA ASP A 19 16.29 11.74 6.62
C ASP A 19 15.85 12.06 8.07
N ASN A 20 14.98 13.05 8.22
CA ASN A 20 14.47 13.50 9.51
C ASN A 20 12.95 13.66 9.48
N THR A 21 12.26 13.27 10.55
CA THR A 21 10.81 13.41 10.67
C THR A 21 10.31 14.86 10.70
N GLY A 22 11.20 15.81 10.90
CA GLY A 22 10.94 17.25 10.85
C GLY A 22 11.12 17.86 9.46
N ASP A 23 11.59 17.11 8.48
CA ASP A 23 11.74 17.57 7.11
C ASP A 23 10.38 17.85 6.46
N THR A 24 10.34 18.89 5.66
CA THR A 24 9.16 19.25 4.88
C THR A 24 9.52 19.41 3.40
N VAL A 25 8.64 18.89 2.53
CA VAL A 25 8.77 19.05 1.08
C VAL A 25 7.53 19.80 0.58
N THR A 26 7.77 20.85 -0.21
CA THR A 26 6.68 21.67 -0.76
C THR A 26 6.85 21.81 -2.26
N GLU A 27 5.80 21.44 -3.02
CA GLU A 27 5.74 21.60 -4.47
C GLU A 27 4.56 22.45 -4.91
N ALA A 28 4.79 23.17 -6.01
CA ALA A 28 3.74 23.94 -6.67
C ALA A 28 2.92 23.05 -7.61
N ALA A 29 1.68 23.45 -7.87
CA ALA A 29 0.84 22.69 -8.81
C ALA A 29 1.45 22.71 -10.22
N SER A 30 1.49 21.54 -10.87
CA SER A 30 2.06 21.35 -12.22
C SER A 30 3.56 21.70 -12.31
N ALA A 31 4.30 21.51 -11.23
CA ALA A 31 5.74 21.78 -11.19
C ALA A 31 6.56 20.68 -11.90
N GLY A 32 6.05 19.44 -11.96
CA GLY A 32 6.74 18.32 -12.60
C GLY A 32 6.18 16.98 -12.19
N THR A 33 7.03 15.98 -12.18
CA THR A 33 6.81 14.69 -11.53
C THR A 33 7.92 14.47 -10.52
N ASP A 34 7.57 14.58 -9.25
CA ASP A 34 8.52 14.75 -8.18
C ASP A 34 8.61 13.50 -7.30
N THR A 35 9.80 13.25 -6.77
CA THR A 35 10.10 12.04 -5.99
C THR A 35 10.67 12.38 -4.63
N VAL A 36 10.07 11.84 -3.58
CA VAL A 36 10.66 11.83 -2.23
C VAL A 36 11.35 10.48 -2.00
N GLN A 37 12.60 10.50 -1.59
CA GLN A 37 13.34 9.36 -1.05
C GLN A 37 13.45 9.53 0.46
N SER A 38 12.79 8.68 1.24
CA SER A 38 12.73 8.84 2.69
C SER A 38 13.32 7.65 3.44
N SER A 39 14.18 7.92 4.42
CA SER A 39 14.67 6.93 5.39
C SER A 39 13.90 6.95 6.72
N VAL A 40 12.80 7.71 6.79
CA VAL A 40 11.86 7.78 7.91
C VAL A 40 10.43 7.62 7.39
N THR A 41 9.48 7.29 8.27
CA THR A 41 8.05 7.30 7.92
C THR A 41 7.67 8.67 7.35
N PHE A 42 7.03 8.69 6.18
CA PHE A 42 6.73 9.93 5.48
C PHE A 42 5.35 9.93 4.83
N THR A 43 4.73 11.10 4.81
CA THR A 43 3.48 11.37 4.09
C THR A 43 3.75 12.42 3.02
N LEU A 44 3.40 12.11 1.78
CA LEU A 44 3.57 13.04 0.67
C LEU A 44 2.73 14.31 0.85
N GLY A 45 3.35 15.45 0.67
CA GLY A 45 2.67 16.73 0.51
C GLY A 45 1.90 16.80 -0.81
N SER A 46 1.08 17.85 -0.98
CA SER A 46 0.36 18.08 -2.24
C SER A 46 1.33 18.24 -3.43
N ASN A 47 0.92 17.81 -4.61
CA ASN A 47 1.65 17.95 -5.88
C ASN A 47 2.98 17.15 -5.95
N ILE A 48 3.10 16.07 -5.17
CA ILE A 48 4.22 15.13 -5.23
C ILE A 48 3.66 13.77 -5.62
N GLU A 49 4.25 13.12 -6.62
CA GLU A 49 3.71 11.90 -7.22
C GLU A 49 4.36 10.64 -6.67
N ASN A 50 5.65 10.68 -6.31
CA ASN A 50 6.39 9.47 -6.00
C ASN A 50 7.01 9.48 -4.61
N LEU A 51 6.92 8.34 -3.91
CA LEU A 51 7.61 8.07 -2.66
C LEU A 51 8.42 6.78 -2.79
N THR A 52 9.69 6.84 -2.41
CA THR A 52 10.54 5.66 -2.25
C THR A 52 11.07 5.62 -0.82
N LEU A 53 10.71 4.60 -0.08
CA LEU A 53 11.29 4.35 1.24
C LEU A 53 12.69 3.73 1.07
N THR A 54 13.64 4.14 1.90
CA THR A 54 15.03 3.72 1.80
C THR A 54 15.53 3.10 3.10
N GLY A 55 16.67 2.40 3.03
CA GLY A 55 17.23 1.69 4.20
C GLY A 55 16.53 0.37 4.47
N THR A 56 16.58 -0.12 5.71
CA THR A 56 16.08 -1.44 6.12
C THR A 56 15.15 -1.38 7.35
N ALA A 57 14.86 -0.18 7.83
CA ALA A 57 13.98 0.00 8.98
C ALA A 57 12.50 -0.18 8.56
N ALA A 58 11.69 -0.70 9.48
CA ALA A 58 10.25 -0.75 9.32
C ALA A 58 9.66 0.67 9.40
N ILE A 59 9.47 1.30 8.25
CA ILE A 59 8.94 2.65 8.09
C ILE A 59 7.78 2.64 7.11
N ASN A 60 6.89 3.63 7.17
CA ASN A 60 5.65 3.64 6.42
C ASN A 60 5.59 4.79 5.42
N GLY A 61 4.88 4.56 4.33
CA GLY A 61 4.65 5.53 3.27
C GLY A 61 3.17 5.86 3.09
N THR A 62 2.84 7.14 3.07
CA THR A 62 1.48 7.58 2.74
C THR A 62 1.53 8.55 1.57
N GLY A 63 0.70 8.33 0.57
CA GLY A 63 0.50 9.21 -0.58
C GLY A 63 -0.37 10.43 -0.26
N ASN A 64 -0.92 11.04 -1.27
CA ASN A 64 -1.77 12.22 -1.16
C ASN A 64 -3.09 12.04 -1.93
N THR A 65 -3.56 13.06 -2.65
CA THR A 65 -4.82 12.97 -3.43
C THR A 65 -4.58 12.75 -4.93
N LEU A 66 -3.33 12.62 -5.35
CA LEU A 66 -2.95 12.32 -6.73
C LEU A 66 -2.85 10.79 -6.91
N ASN A 67 -2.67 10.37 -8.15
CA ASN A 67 -2.24 9.01 -8.43
C ASN A 67 -0.76 8.89 -8.08
N ASN A 68 -0.44 8.23 -6.99
CA ASN A 68 0.92 8.10 -6.49
C ASN A 68 1.57 6.77 -6.86
N THR A 69 2.91 6.77 -6.90
CA THR A 69 3.72 5.56 -6.89
C THR A 69 4.47 5.48 -5.56
N LEU A 70 4.20 4.44 -4.77
CA LEU A 70 4.84 4.19 -3.49
C LEU A 70 5.69 2.93 -3.58
N ILE A 71 6.98 3.06 -3.29
CA ILE A 71 7.92 1.95 -3.25
C ILE A 71 8.45 1.82 -1.82
N GLY A 72 8.26 0.65 -1.22
CA GLY A 72 8.78 0.29 0.09
C GLY A 72 10.29 0.01 0.08
N ASN A 73 10.81 -0.38 1.22
CA ASN A 73 12.20 -0.78 1.40
C ASN A 73 12.29 -2.30 1.72
N SER A 74 13.35 -2.77 2.38
CA SER A 74 13.47 -4.18 2.79
C SER A 74 13.00 -4.46 4.23
N GLY A 75 12.34 -3.53 4.86
CA GLY A 75 11.70 -3.71 6.17
C GLY A 75 10.20 -3.73 6.02
N ALA A 76 9.46 -4.29 6.98
CA ALA A 76 8.01 -4.31 6.96
C ALA A 76 7.40 -2.90 6.88
N ASN A 77 6.69 -2.61 5.81
CA ASN A 77 6.12 -1.30 5.54
C ASN A 77 4.58 -1.33 5.58
N THR A 78 3.97 -0.21 5.89
CA THR A 78 2.58 0.06 5.53
C THR A 78 2.57 1.13 4.45
N LEU A 79 2.03 0.76 3.28
CA LEU A 79 1.86 1.66 2.14
C LEU A 79 0.37 2.00 1.99
N ASN A 80 0.06 3.29 2.04
CA ASN A 80 -1.28 3.82 1.86
C ASN A 80 -1.24 4.90 0.78
N GLY A 81 -1.82 4.64 -0.38
CA GLY A 81 -1.83 5.60 -1.48
C GLY A 81 -2.60 6.90 -1.19
N GLY A 82 -3.58 6.83 -0.29
CA GLY A 82 -4.53 7.92 -0.09
C GLY A 82 -5.65 7.82 -1.12
N THR A 83 -6.20 8.96 -1.53
CA THR A 83 -7.19 8.96 -2.61
C THR A 83 -6.49 9.07 -3.96
N GLY A 84 -6.93 8.36 -4.94
CA GLY A 84 -6.28 8.32 -6.26
C GLY A 84 -6.30 6.91 -6.83
N ALA A 85 -5.64 6.69 -7.93
CA ALA A 85 -5.35 5.35 -8.44
C ALA A 85 -3.85 5.12 -8.26
N ASP A 86 -3.49 4.41 -7.19
CA ASP A 86 -2.14 4.35 -6.68
C ASP A 86 -1.44 3.03 -7.03
N ALA A 87 -0.14 3.11 -7.29
CA ALA A 87 0.70 1.94 -7.53
C ALA A 87 1.64 1.74 -6.33
N MET A 88 1.50 0.60 -5.64
CA MET A 88 2.25 0.27 -4.44
C MET A 88 3.06 -1.00 -4.64
N SER A 89 4.33 -0.99 -4.21
CA SER A 89 5.22 -2.16 -4.16
C SER A 89 6.01 -2.11 -2.86
N GLY A 90 5.84 -3.11 -2.00
CA GLY A 90 6.47 -3.16 -0.67
C GLY A 90 7.94 -3.52 -0.73
N GLY A 91 8.29 -4.46 -1.59
CA GLY A 91 9.62 -5.05 -1.68
C GLY A 91 9.79 -6.19 -0.68
N ALA A 92 10.97 -6.38 -0.16
CA ALA A 92 11.17 -7.42 0.84
C ALA A 92 10.65 -7.00 2.21
N GLY A 93 10.07 -7.93 2.96
CA GLY A 93 9.50 -7.68 4.29
C GLY A 93 8.02 -8.08 4.31
N ASP A 94 7.42 -8.15 5.49
CA ASP A 94 5.98 -8.42 5.59
C ASP A 94 5.23 -7.09 5.50
N ASP A 95 4.67 -6.79 4.33
CA ASP A 95 4.14 -5.48 3.99
C ASP A 95 2.61 -5.41 4.07
N ILE A 96 2.10 -4.21 4.28
CA ILE A 96 0.66 -3.92 4.32
C ILE A 96 0.32 -2.89 3.25
N TYR A 97 -0.59 -3.24 2.36
CA TYR A 97 -1.16 -2.37 1.35
C TYR A 97 -2.55 -1.92 1.74
N VAL A 98 -2.76 -0.62 1.91
CA VAL A 98 -4.09 -0.06 2.15
C VAL A 98 -4.69 0.36 0.82
N ARG A 99 -5.82 -0.28 0.47
CA ARG A 99 -6.52 -0.11 -0.79
C ARG A 99 -7.92 0.44 -0.56
N ASP A 100 -8.17 1.68 -0.98
CA ASP A 100 -9.47 2.35 -0.86
C ASP A 100 -10.06 2.82 -2.20
N ASN A 101 -9.30 2.68 -3.30
CA ASN A 101 -9.73 3.01 -4.66
C ASN A 101 -9.64 1.78 -5.58
N ALA A 102 -10.56 1.70 -6.55
CA ALA A 102 -10.58 0.60 -7.51
C ALA A 102 -9.37 0.59 -8.46
N GLY A 103 -8.73 1.75 -8.64
CA GLY A 103 -7.52 1.90 -9.44
C GLY A 103 -6.22 1.55 -8.72
N ASP A 104 -6.26 1.30 -7.40
CA ASP A 104 -5.06 0.94 -6.65
C ASP A 104 -4.55 -0.45 -7.04
N THR A 105 -3.24 -0.57 -7.08
CA THR A 105 -2.54 -1.82 -7.33
C THR A 105 -1.51 -2.10 -6.24
N ALA A 106 -1.46 -3.35 -5.78
CA ALA A 106 -0.39 -3.88 -4.93
C ALA A 106 0.38 -4.91 -5.76
N VAL A 107 1.69 -4.73 -5.89
CA VAL A 107 2.55 -5.57 -6.72
C VAL A 107 3.66 -6.15 -5.84
N GLU A 108 3.76 -7.49 -5.85
CA GLU A 108 4.78 -8.25 -5.14
C GLU A 108 5.56 -9.19 -6.07
N ASN A 109 6.84 -9.38 -5.78
CA ASN A 109 7.61 -10.44 -6.38
C ASN A 109 7.60 -11.69 -5.48
N ALA A 110 7.99 -12.82 -6.05
CA ALA A 110 8.00 -14.07 -5.29
C ALA A 110 9.07 -14.06 -4.18
N ASN A 111 8.68 -14.52 -2.98
CA ASN A 111 9.51 -14.64 -1.78
C ASN A 111 10.00 -13.29 -1.21
N GLU A 112 9.23 -12.25 -1.34
CA GLU A 112 9.52 -10.95 -0.70
C GLU A 112 8.96 -10.83 0.72
N GLY A 113 7.99 -11.67 1.12
CA GLY A 113 7.46 -11.65 2.49
C GLY A 113 6.15 -12.42 2.65
N MET A 114 5.43 -12.10 3.71
CA MET A 114 4.04 -12.47 3.91
C MET A 114 3.19 -11.20 3.94
N ASP A 115 2.61 -10.88 2.81
CA ASP A 115 2.04 -9.57 2.55
C ASP A 115 0.52 -9.53 2.73
N ILE A 116 0.00 -8.37 3.11
CA ILE A 116 -1.40 -8.17 3.42
C ILE A 116 -1.97 -7.04 2.59
N VAL A 117 -3.04 -7.29 1.85
CA VAL A 117 -3.89 -6.23 1.32
C VAL A 117 -5.05 -5.98 2.29
N GLN A 118 -5.21 -4.76 2.74
CA GLN A 118 -6.37 -4.25 3.47
C GLN A 118 -7.26 -3.48 2.49
N SER A 119 -8.43 -4.01 2.15
CA SER A 119 -9.29 -3.41 1.13
C SER A 119 -10.66 -3.01 1.68
N SER A 120 -11.07 -1.78 1.40
CA SER A 120 -12.45 -1.30 1.63
C SER A 120 -13.40 -1.56 0.45
N LEU A 121 -12.92 -2.28 -0.58
CA LEU A 121 -13.64 -2.64 -1.80
C LEU A 121 -13.56 -4.15 -2.04
N THR A 122 -14.48 -4.69 -2.85
CA THR A 122 -14.32 -6.05 -3.38
C THR A 122 -12.97 -6.18 -4.08
N TYR A 123 -12.21 -7.22 -3.72
CA TYR A 123 -10.85 -7.39 -4.21
C TYR A 123 -10.49 -8.85 -4.49
N THR A 124 -9.64 -9.02 -5.50
CA THR A 124 -8.96 -10.27 -5.81
C THR A 124 -7.46 -10.06 -5.63
N LEU A 125 -6.82 -10.92 -4.84
CA LEU A 125 -5.38 -10.85 -4.59
C LEU A 125 -4.58 -10.98 -5.89
N GLY A 126 -3.59 -10.11 -6.05
CA GLY A 126 -2.55 -10.24 -7.06
C GLY A 126 -1.65 -11.46 -6.78
N ALA A 127 -0.77 -11.78 -7.72
CA ALA A 127 0.22 -12.83 -7.51
C ALA A 127 1.17 -12.46 -6.35
N ASN A 128 1.64 -13.46 -5.64
CA ASN A 128 2.62 -13.35 -4.54
C ASN A 128 2.14 -12.52 -3.33
N VAL A 129 0.85 -12.31 -3.15
CA VAL A 129 0.25 -11.75 -1.93
C VAL A 129 -0.50 -12.86 -1.21
N GLU A 130 -0.23 -13.07 0.07
CA GLU A 130 -0.76 -14.18 0.86
C GLU A 130 -2.06 -13.83 1.57
N ASN A 131 -2.24 -12.57 2.00
CA ASN A 131 -3.31 -12.25 2.93
C ASN A 131 -4.22 -11.13 2.42
N LEU A 132 -5.53 -11.29 2.63
CA LEU A 132 -6.54 -10.27 2.38
C LEU A 132 -7.34 -10.01 3.65
N THR A 133 -7.47 -8.74 4.00
CA THR A 133 -8.39 -8.29 5.05
C THR A 133 -9.38 -7.30 4.43
N LEU A 134 -10.65 -7.65 4.43
CA LEU A 134 -11.71 -6.72 4.05
C LEU A 134 -11.98 -5.76 5.21
N THR A 135 -12.08 -4.46 4.90
CA THR A 135 -12.26 -3.40 5.90
C THR A 135 -13.61 -2.69 5.73
N GLY A 136 -13.94 -1.81 6.67
CA GLY A 136 -15.20 -1.07 6.63
C GLY A 136 -16.42 -1.92 7.02
N THR A 137 -17.61 -1.42 6.67
CA THR A 137 -18.90 -2.01 7.06
C THR A 137 -19.82 -2.32 5.87
N THR A 138 -19.32 -2.14 4.65
CA THR A 138 -20.06 -2.42 3.42
C THR A 138 -19.91 -3.90 3.05
N ALA A 139 -20.96 -4.51 2.51
CA ALA A 139 -20.90 -5.88 1.99
C ALA A 139 -20.03 -5.91 0.72
N ILE A 140 -18.82 -6.42 0.86
CA ILE A 140 -17.79 -6.57 -0.18
C ILE A 140 -17.25 -7.99 -0.14
N ASN A 141 -16.61 -8.43 -1.23
CA ASN A 141 -16.15 -9.80 -1.37
C ASN A 141 -14.63 -9.86 -1.54
N GLY A 142 -14.05 -10.98 -1.09
CA GLY A 142 -12.62 -11.24 -1.20
C GLY A 142 -12.34 -12.51 -2.00
N THR A 143 -11.36 -12.45 -2.88
CA THR A 143 -10.88 -13.62 -3.62
C THR A 143 -9.37 -13.73 -3.45
N GLY A 144 -8.89 -14.91 -3.12
CA GLY A 144 -7.48 -15.27 -3.06
C GLY A 144 -6.84 -15.48 -4.43
N ASN A 145 -5.68 -16.06 -4.44
CA ASN A 145 -4.92 -16.38 -5.65
C ASN A 145 -4.57 -17.89 -5.71
N ALA A 146 -3.38 -18.28 -6.12
CA ALA A 146 -2.96 -19.68 -6.20
C ALA A 146 -2.03 -20.10 -5.04
N LEU A 147 -1.84 -19.24 -4.07
CA LEU A 147 -1.08 -19.51 -2.83
C LEU A 147 -2.01 -19.98 -1.73
N ASP A 148 -1.45 -20.47 -0.62
CA ASP A 148 -2.18 -20.69 0.63
C ASP A 148 -2.52 -19.33 1.25
N ASN A 149 -3.75 -18.85 1.09
CA ASN A 149 -4.16 -17.51 1.50
C ASN A 149 -4.85 -17.49 2.88
N VAL A 150 -4.77 -16.34 3.57
CA VAL A 150 -5.64 -16.02 4.70
C VAL A 150 -6.60 -14.91 4.29
N LEU A 151 -7.90 -15.22 4.22
CA LEU A 151 -8.95 -14.29 3.84
C LEU A 151 -9.79 -13.90 5.05
N THR A 152 -9.75 -12.64 5.44
CA THR A 152 -10.53 -12.11 6.58
C THR A 152 -11.66 -11.22 6.08
N GLY A 153 -12.90 -11.58 6.43
CA GLY A 153 -14.09 -10.77 6.15
C GLY A 153 -14.19 -9.54 7.07
N ASN A 154 -15.03 -8.58 6.69
CA ASN A 154 -15.37 -7.43 7.54
C ASN A 154 -16.64 -7.72 8.39
N SER A 155 -17.26 -6.68 8.96
CA SER A 155 -18.46 -6.84 9.80
C SER A 155 -19.77 -7.04 9.02
N ALA A 156 -19.75 -6.94 7.70
CA ALA A 156 -20.91 -7.20 6.84
C ALA A 156 -20.86 -8.63 6.28
N ALA A 157 -21.92 -9.08 5.59
CA ALA A 157 -21.92 -10.37 4.93
C ALA A 157 -21.00 -10.36 3.69
N ASN A 158 -19.99 -11.22 3.68
CA ASN A 158 -19.00 -11.33 2.62
C ASN A 158 -19.10 -12.69 1.89
N VAL A 159 -18.67 -12.73 0.65
CA VAL A 159 -18.31 -13.96 -0.03
C VAL A 159 -16.79 -14.02 -0.11
N LEU A 160 -16.18 -15.03 0.52
CA LEU A 160 -14.75 -15.27 0.49
C LEU A 160 -14.46 -16.50 -0.36
N THR A 161 -13.63 -16.34 -1.40
CA THR A 161 -13.25 -17.41 -2.32
C THR A 161 -11.74 -17.60 -2.27
N GLY A 162 -11.23 -18.77 -1.83
CA GLY A 162 -9.80 -19.01 -1.66
C GLY A 162 -9.05 -19.08 -2.99
N GLY A 163 -9.53 -19.88 -3.88
CA GLY A 163 -8.84 -20.16 -5.14
C GLY A 163 -8.20 -21.55 -5.12
N ALA A 164 -6.97 -21.66 -5.51
CA ALA A 164 -6.18 -22.87 -5.36
C ALA A 164 -5.20 -22.67 -4.20
N GLY A 165 -4.92 -23.75 -3.47
CA GLY A 165 -4.06 -23.70 -2.26
C GLY A 165 -4.80 -24.24 -1.05
N ASN A 166 -4.15 -24.16 0.12
CA ASN A 166 -4.79 -24.50 1.40
C ASN A 166 -5.17 -23.19 2.10
N ASP A 167 -6.39 -22.74 1.88
CA ASP A 167 -6.81 -21.43 2.30
C ASP A 167 -7.39 -21.42 3.72
N THR A 168 -7.22 -20.31 4.41
CA THR A 168 -7.77 -20.07 5.75
C THR A 168 -8.74 -18.91 5.71
N TYR A 169 -9.93 -19.09 6.32
CA TYR A 169 -10.98 -18.08 6.33
C TYR A 169 -11.28 -17.62 7.74
N VAL A 170 -11.25 -16.31 7.96
CA VAL A 170 -11.71 -15.66 9.17
C VAL A 170 -13.06 -15.00 8.86
N VAL A 171 -14.14 -15.65 9.32
CA VAL A 171 -15.51 -15.32 8.94
C VAL A 171 -16.31 -14.72 10.09
N GLY A 172 -17.21 -13.80 9.73
CA GLY A 172 -18.22 -13.21 10.61
C GLY A 172 -19.62 -13.76 10.37
N THR A 173 -20.61 -13.12 10.97
CA THR A 173 -22.01 -13.52 10.79
C THR A 173 -22.51 -13.14 9.39
N GLY A 174 -23.00 -14.14 8.67
CA GLY A 174 -23.56 -13.97 7.33
C GLY A 174 -22.57 -14.17 6.19
N ASP A 175 -21.30 -14.42 6.49
CA ASP A 175 -20.30 -14.74 5.48
C ASP A 175 -20.55 -16.12 4.86
N THR A 176 -20.10 -16.26 3.63
CA THR A 176 -20.06 -17.51 2.90
C THR A 176 -18.66 -17.77 2.35
N VAL A 177 -18.24 -19.02 2.38
CA VAL A 177 -16.94 -19.47 1.88
C VAL A 177 -17.13 -20.32 0.64
N THR A 178 -16.28 -20.14 -0.36
CA THR A 178 -16.20 -20.94 -1.58
C THR A 178 -14.78 -21.43 -1.81
N GLU A 179 -14.62 -22.73 -2.01
CA GLU A 179 -13.39 -23.38 -2.48
C GLU A 179 -13.55 -23.83 -3.93
N LEU A 180 -12.44 -23.90 -4.68
CA LEU A 180 -12.38 -24.31 -6.08
C LEU A 180 -11.67 -25.66 -6.23
#